data_5de380e9c8ed4d2dcd01959f0d496214
#
_entry.id   5de380e9c8ed4d2dcd01959f0d496214
#
_cell.length_a   1.000
_cell.length_b   1.000
_cell.length_c   1.000
_cell.angle_alpha   90.00
_cell.angle_beta   90.00
_cell.angle_gamma   90.00
#
_symmetry.space_group_name_H-M   'P 1'
#
loop_
_entity.id
_entity.type
_entity.pdbx_description
1 polymer ?
#
loop_
_entity_poly.entity_id
_entity_poly.type
_entity_poly.pdbx_seq_one_letter_code
_entity_poly.pdbx_strand_id
1 'polypeptide(L)'
;DYKDRLPNGNYLDNTASHFVLTVGENPSTALISMKSTQLKVSRKWNSMMMGLKLQGANGLFTPPTYSHIYKLSTVQMSNDKGTWFGWDVSKVGPVKDKSIYDMAKSFAVSVGKGEVEAKPETKEAKKEFSL
;
A
#
# COMPACT_ATOMS: atom_id res chain seq x y z
N ASP A 1 12.67 21.19 -9.34
CA ASP A 1 12.83 20.00 -8.53
C ASP A 1 12.13 20.17 -7.19
N TYR A 2 11.23 19.28 -6.87
CA TYR A 2 10.35 19.41 -5.70
C TYR A 2 10.87 18.66 -4.48
N LYS A 3 12.10 18.20 -4.51
CA LYS A 3 12.69 17.45 -3.40
C LYS A 3 13.39 18.39 -2.44
N ASP A 4 13.13 18.18 -1.15
CA ASP A 4 13.82 18.89 -0.10
C ASP A 4 15.25 18.36 0.04
N ARG A 5 16.20 19.24 0.29
CA ARG A 5 17.59 18.85 0.52
C ARG A 5 17.91 18.79 1.99
N LEU A 6 18.63 17.75 2.37
CA LEU A 6 19.22 17.65 3.70
C LEU A 6 20.51 18.48 3.78
N PRO A 7 20.96 18.85 4.99
CA PRO A 7 22.18 19.64 5.15
C PRO A 7 23.43 19.02 4.50
N ASN A 8 23.47 17.70 4.35
CA ASN A 8 24.58 16.99 3.70
C ASN A 8 24.51 16.97 2.17
N GLY A 9 23.52 17.66 1.59
CA GLY A 9 23.33 17.69 0.14
C GLY A 9 22.44 16.61 -0.43
N ASN A 10 22.07 15.61 0.37
CA ASN A 10 21.15 14.56 -0.08
C ASN A 10 19.72 15.09 -0.17
N TYR A 11 18.92 14.46 -1.02
CA TYR A 11 17.52 14.80 -1.16
C TYR A 11 16.65 13.99 -0.21
N LEU A 12 15.57 14.62 0.26
CA LEU A 12 14.55 13.99 1.05
C LEU A 12 13.38 13.65 0.14
N ASP A 13 13.07 12.35 0.00
CA ASP A 13 11.95 11.89 -0.81
C ASP A 13 10.76 11.58 0.06
N ASN A 14 9.60 12.17 -0.29
CA ASN A 14 8.34 11.78 0.33
C ASN A 14 7.91 10.42 -0.23
N THR A 15 7.64 9.48 0.66
CA THR A 15 7.23 8.12 0.29
C THR A 15 6.00 7.73 1.08
N ALA A 16 5.00 7.20 0.40
CA ALA A 16 3.84 6.59 1.04
C ALA A 16 4.04 5.07 1.07
N SER A 17 3.92 4.49 2.25
CA SER A 17 4.11 3.06 2.45
C SER A 17 2.77 2.41 2.79
N HIS A 18 2.43 1.35 2.06
CA HIS A 18 1.23 0.58 2.29
C HIS A 18 1.59 -0.82 2.75
N PHE A 19 1.21 -1.15 3.98
CA PHE A 19 1.32 -2.51 4.50
C PHE A 19 0.12 -3.31 4.00
N VAL A 20 0.38 -4.41 3.29
CA VAL A 20 -0.68 -5.17 2.62
C VAL A 20 -0.56 -6.66 2.92
N LEU A 21 -1.68 -7.36 2.79
CA LEU A 21 -1.73 -8.81 2.78
C LEU A 21 -2.09 -9.25 1.37
N THR A 22 -1.23 -10.05 0.76
CA THR A 22 -1.53 -10.60 -0.57
C THR A 22 -2.56 -11.73 -0.43
N VAL A 23 -3.51 -11.75 -1.35
CA VAL A 23 -4.58 -12.75 -1.35
C VAL A 23 -4.27 -13.82 -2.40
N GLY A 24 -4.44 -15.09 -2.03
CA GLY A 24 -4.16 -16.21 -2.93
C GLY A 24 -4.04 -17.49 -2.13
N GLU A 25 -3.43 -18.51 -2.71
CA GLU A 25 -3.26 -19.80 -2.04
C GLU A 25 -2.38 -19.67 -0.80
N ASN A 26 -1.37 -18.81 -0.85
CA ASN A 26 -0.45 -18.58 0.24
C ASN A 26 -0.42 -17.08 0.58
N PRO A 27 -1.41 -16.60 1.37
CA PRO A 27 -1.42 -15.18 1.75
C PRO A 27 -0.14 -14.81 2.49
N SER A 28 0.40 -13.65 2.17
CA SER A 28 1.62 -13.16 2.82
C SER A 28 1.55 -11.65 2.98
N THR A 29 2.32 -11.14 3.94
CA THR A 29 2.42 -9.70 4.16
C THR A 29 3.46 -9.10 3.22
N ALA A 30 3.22 -7.86 2.82
CA ALA A 30 4.14 -7.13 1.95
C ALA A 30 4.06 -5.65 2.25
N LEU A 31 5.07 -4.92 1.82
CA LEU A 31 5.11 -3.47 1.91
C LEU A 31 5.23 -2.91 0.50
N ILE A 32 4.32 -2.03 0.15
CA ILE A 32 4.35 -1.35 -1.14
C ILE A 32 4.67 0.11 -0.89
N SER A 33 5.79 0.56 -1.44
CA SER A 33 6.25 1.94 -1.30
C SER A 33 5.95 2.70 -2.58
N MET A 34 5.30 3.84 -2.44
CA MET A 34 4.97 4.72 -3.55
C MET A 34 5.58 6.08 -3.32
N LYS A 35 6.38 6.54 -4.28
CA LYS A 35 7.05 7.83 -4.20
C LYS A 35 6.98 8.54 -5.54
N SER A 36 7.34 9.82 -5.56
CA SER A 36 7.36 10.62 -6.78
C SER A 36 5.98 10.60 -7.47
N THR A 37 5.90 10.26 -8.73
CA THR A 37 4.64 10.21 -9.48
C THR A 37 3.64 9.20 -8.92
N GLN A 38 4.10 8.22 -8.14
CA GLN A 38 3.25 7.19 -7.55
C GLN A 38 2.50 7.67 -6.31
N LEU A 39 2.86 8.82 -5.74
CA LEU A 39 2.12 9.41 -4.64
C LEU A 39 0.67 9.70 -5.03
N LYS A 40 0.44 10.04 -6.28
CA LYS A 40 -0.91 10.24 -6.81
C LYS A 40 -1.74 8.96 -6.74
N VAL A 41 -1.14 7.82 -7.04
CA VAL A 41 -1.79 6.51 -6.96
C VAL A 41 -2.09 6.16 -5.50
N SER A 42 -1.16 6.44 -4.59
CA SER A 42 -1.38 6.26 -3.16
C SER A 42 -2.59 7.08 -2.67
N ARG A 43 -2.68 8.34 -3.06
CA ARG A 43 -3.82 9.19 -2.70
C ARG A 43 -5.13 8.65 -3.27
N LYS A 44 -5.11 8.17 -4.51
CA LYS A 44 -6.28 7.55 -5.14
C LYS A 44 -6.74 6.33 -4.32
N TRP A 45 -5.80 5.47 -3.94
CA TRP A 45 -6.10 4.27 -3.16
C TRP A 45 -6.70 4.64 -1.79
N ASN A 46 -6.07 5.58 -1.08
CA ASN A 46 -6.58 6.04 0.21
C ASN A 46 -7.98 6.63 0.07
N SER A 47 -8.22 7.41 -0.99
CA SER A 47 -9.54 7.98 -1.26
C SER A 47 -10.59 6.91 -1.52
N MET A 48 -10.23 5.85 -2.24
CA MET A 48 -11.12 4.72 -2.48
C MET A 48 -11.52 4.04 -1.16
N MET A 49 -10.55 3.81 -0.28
CA MET A 49 -10.80 3.17 1.01
C MET A 49 -11.64 4.06 1.93
N MET A 50 -11.31 5.34 2.01
CA MET A 50 -12.04 6.28 2.88
C MET A 50 -13.43 6.61 2.33
N GLY A 51 -13.63 6.46 1.02
CA GLY A 51 -14.92 6.71 0.38
C GLY A 51 -15.92 5.57 0.53
N LEU A 52 -15.48 4.40 0.99
CA LEU A 52 -16.39 3.28 1.21
C LEU A 52 -17.29 3.57 2.41
N LYS A 53 -18.60 3.33 2.22
CA LYS A 53 -19.58 3.50 3.28
C LYS A 53 -20.49 2.27 3.31
N LEU A 54 -20.63 1.70 4.50
CA LEU A 54 -21.52 0.56 4.73
C LEU A 54 -22.61 0.96 5.69
N GLN A 55 -23.79 0.36 5.53
CA GLN A 55 -24.91 0.60 6.44
C GLN A 55 -24.75 -0.26 7.68
N GLY A 56 -24.71 0.39 8.83
CA GLY A 56 -24.66 -0.29 10.13
C GLY A 56 -25.90 0.03 10.95
N ALA A 57 -25.92 -0.49 12.19
CA ALA A 57 -27.05 -0.28 13.10
C ALA A 57 -27.25 1.19 13.45
N ASN A 58 -26.18 1.96 13.50
CA ASN A 58 -26.19 3.38 13.88
C ASN A 58 -26.00 4.32 12.69
N GLY A 59 -26.23 3.85 11.47
CA GLY A 59 -26.09 4.64 10.26
C GLY A 59 -24.91 4.21 9.41
N LEU A 60 -24.49 5.07 8.49
CA LEU A 60 -23.37 4.79 7.61
C LEU A 60 -22.04 4.87 8.37
N PHE A 61 -21.12 3.96 8.04
CA PHE A 61 -19.78 3.99 8.61
C PHE A 61 -18.74 3.62 7.54
N THR A 62 -17.49 4.04 7.78
CA THR A 62 -16.36 3.67 6.92
C THR A 62 -15.79 2.35 7.44
N PRO A 63 -15.79 1.27 6.62
CA PRO A 63 -15.24 0.00 7.07
C PRO A 63 -13.73 0.06 7.19
N PRO A 64 -13.11 -0.88 7.93
CA PRO A 64 -11.66 -0.95 8.03
C PRO A 64 -11.01 -1.10 6.65
N THR A 65 -9.78 -0.63 6.50
CA THR A 65 -9.06 -0.69 5.24
C THR A 65 -8.86 -2.12 4.72
N TYR A 66 -8.81 -3.08 5.63
CA TYR A 66 -8.63 -4.49 5.29
C TYR A 66 -9.94 -5.23 4.97
N SER A 67 -11.07 -4.52 4.95
CA SER A 67 -12.38 -5.15 4.68
C SER A 67 -12.59 -5.47 3.20
N HIS A 68 -11.83 -4.87 2.31
CA HIS A 68 -11.99 -4.99 0.87
C HIS A 68 -10.67 -5.36 0.20
N ILE A 69 -10.79 -6.03 -0.95
CA ILE A 69 -9.65 -6.43 -1.77
C ILE A 69 -9.47 -5.42 -2.88
N TYR A 70 -8.22 -5.05 -3.13
CA TYR A 70 -7.83 -4.14 -4.21
C TYR A 70 -6.87 -4.86 -5.14
N LYS A 71 -6.96 -4.55 -6.41
CA LYS A 71 -6.05 -5.06 -7.42
C LYS A 71 -5.04 -3.98 -7.76
N LEU A 72 -3.77 -4.32 -7.62
CA LEU A 72 -2.67 -3.49 -8.10
C LEU A 72 -2.18 -4.06 -9.41
N SER A 73 -2.04 -3.21 -10.39
CA SER A 73 -1.49 -3.57 -11.70
C SER A 73 -0.45 -2.55 -12.10
N THR A 74 0.39 -2.91 -13.05
CA THR A 74 1.35 -1.97 -13.62
C THR A 74 0.81 -1.43 -14.94
N VAL A 75 1.02 -0.14 -15.16
CA VAL A 75 0.64 0.53 -16.40
C VAL A 75 1.85 1.27 -16.94
N GLN A 76 1.97 1.28 -18.26
CA GLN A 76 3.04 2.01 -18.92
C GLN A 76 2.72 3.51 -18.87
N MET A 77 3.68 4.29 -18.42
CA MET A 77 3.58 5.74 -18.33
C MET A 77 4.73 6.35 -19.11
N SER A 78 4.50 7.52 -19.68
CA SER A 78 5.54 8.22 -20.44
C SER A 78 5.39 9.73 -20.33
N ASN A 79 6.51 10.40 -20.52
CA ASN A 79 6.57 11.84 -20.68
C ASN A 79 7.76 12.17 -21.60
N ASP A 80 8.12 13.45 -21.70
CA ASP A 80 9.22 13.90 -22.54
C ASP A 80 10.57 13.30 -22.15
N LYS A 81 10.71 12.80 -20.94
CA LYS A 81 11.97 12.27 -20.41
C LYS A 81 12.10 10.76 -20.54
N GLY A 82 11.04 10.06 -20.93
CA GLY A 82 11.10 8.62 -21.11
C GLY A 82 9.83 7.90 -20.75
N THR A 83 9.95 6.59 -20.64
CA THR A 83 8.85 5.67 -20.37
C THR A 83 9.18 4.82 -19.17
N TRP A 84 8.19 4.57 -18.32
CA TRP A 84 8.34 3.71 -17.15
C TRP A 84 7.02 3.02 -16.84
N PHE A 85 7.06 2.05 -15.92
CA PHE A 85 5.86 1.39 -15.44
C PHE A 85 5.52 1.93 -14.05
N GLY A 86 4.26 2.26 -13.85
CA GLY A 86 3.74 2.70 -12.57
C GLY A 86 2.62 1.81 -12.08
N TRP A 87 2.21 2.01 -10.84
CA TRP A 87 1.09 1.29 -10.26
C TRP A 87 -0.23 1.91 -10.68
N ASP A 88 -1.24 1.07 -10.79
CA ASP A 88 -2.64 1.49 -10.80
C ASP A 88 -3.41 0.61 -9.83
N VAL A 89 -4.48 1.15 -9.25
CA VAL A 89 -5.26 0.45 -8.23
C VAL A 89 -6.72 0.45 -8.63
N SER A 90 -7.38 -0.69 -8.45
CA SER A 90 -8.82 -0.83 -8.64
C SER A 90 -9.42 -1.66 -7.51
N LYS A 91 -10.69 -1.41 -7.21
CA LYS A 91 -11.41 -2.14 -6.18
C LYS A 91 -11.96 -3.44 -6.74
N VAL A 92 -11.67 -4.55 -6.05
CA VAL A 92 -12.21 -5.86 -6.41
C VAL A 92 -13.55 -6.10 -5.71
N GLY A 93 -13.57 -5.98 -4.39
CA GLY A 93 -14.78 -6.21 -3.62
C GLY A 93 -14.48 -6.55 -2.16
N PRO A 94 -15.50 -6.86 -1.37
CA PRO A 94 -15.30 -7.20 0.03
C PRO A 94 -14.58 -8.54 0.19
N VAL A 95 -13.84 -8.67 1.30
CA VAL A 95 -13.22 -9.93 1.69
C VAL A 95 -14.32 -10.87 2.16
N LYS A 96 -14.43 -12.02 1.51
CA LYS A 96 -15.47 -13.02 1.82
C LYS A 96 -14.93 -14.18 2.65
N ASP A 97 -13.63 -14.42 2.63
CA ASP A 97 -12.98 -15.49 3.37
C ASP A 97 -12.63 -14.98 4.77
N LYS A 98 -13.24 -15.58 5.79
CA LYS A 98 -13.00 -15.17 7.17
C LYS A 98 -11.55 -15.35 7.59
N SER A 99 -10.89 -16.41 7.11
CA SER A 99 -9.49 -16.66 7.42
C SER A 99 -8.60 -15.50 6.91
N ILE A 100 -8.83 -15.06 5.69
CA ILE A 100 -8.11 -13.91 5.09
C ILE A 100 -8.41 -12.64 5.87
N TYR A 101 -9.69 -12.43 6.22
CA TYR A 101 -10.10 -11.25 6.98
C TYR A 101 -9.39 -11.20 8.34
N ASP A 102 -9.37 -12.33 9.06
CA ASP A 102 -8.74 -12.40 10.37
C ASP A 102 -7.23 -12.19 10.29
N MET A 103 -6.57 -12.72 9.27
CA MET A 103 -5.14 -12.49 9.04
C MET A 103 -4.86 -11.01 8.77
N ALA A 104 -5.68 -10.38 7.93
CA ALA A 104 -5.52 -8.97 7.61
C ALA A 104 -5.76 -8.08 8.83
N LYS A 105 -6.76 -8.41 9.62
CA LYS A 105 -7.06 -7.69 10.87
C LYS A 105 -5.90 -7.79 11.86
N SER A 106 -5.34 -8.99 12.05
CA SER A 106 -4.22 -9.20 12.94
C SER A 106 -2.99 -8.42 12.47
N PHE A 107 -2.73 -8.41 11.17
CA PHE A 107 -1.63 -7.64 10.61
C PHE A 107 -1.82 -6.14 10.82
N ALA A 108 -3.03 -5.63 10.58
CA ALA A 108 -3.34 -4.22 10.78
C ALA A 108 -3.14 -3.80 12.24
N VAL A 109 -3.52 -4.65 13.19
CA VAL A 109 -3.31 -4.39 14.62
C VAL A 109 -1.81 -4.35 14.92
N SER A 110 -1.03 -5.28 14.39
CA SER A 110 0.43 -5.32 14.59
C SER A 110 1.11 -4.07 14.03
N VAL A 111 0.71 -3.60 12.86
CA VAL A 111 1.24 -2.36 12.27
C VAL A 111 0.89 -1.17 13.18
N GLY A 112 -0.34 -1.10 13.66
CA GLY A 112 -0.78 -0.02 14.54
C GLY A 112 -0.06 0.02 15.88
N LYS A 113 0.41 -1.16 16.35
CA LYS A 113 1.20 -1.25 17.59
C LYS A 113 2.69 -1.00 17.38
N GLY A 114 3.13 -0.80 16.14
CA GLY A 114 4.54 -0.63 15.83
C GLY A 114 5.35 -1.90 15.81
N GLU A 115 4.71 -3.07 15.82
CA GLU A 115 5.39 -4.38 15.74
C GLU A 115 5.97 -4.65 14.36
N VAL A 116 5.44 -3.97 13.33
CA VAL A 116 5.91 -4.06 11.95
C VAL A 116 6.34 -2.67 11.52
N GLU A 117 7.55 -2.53 11.00
CA GLU A 117 8.10 -1.26 10.58
C GLU A 117 8.51 -1.30 9.12
N ALA A 118 8.38 -0.15 8.45
CA ALA A 118 8.92 0.02 7.12
C ALA A 118 10.43 0.22 7.24
N LYS A 119 11.21 -0.67 6.63
CA LYS A 119 12.67 -0.57 6.63
C LYS A 119 13.18 -0.25 5.23
N PRO A 120 14.23 0.58 5.11
CA PRO A 120 14.85 0.79 3.81
C PRO A 120 15.34 -0.54 3.24
N GLU A 121 15.16 -0.70 1.94
CA GLU A 121 15.64 -1.87 1.24
C GLU A 121 17.15 -1.80 1.11
N THR A 122 17.85 -2.84 1.54
CA THR A 122 19.30 -2.97 1.42
C THR A 122 19.65 -4.22 0.62
N LYS A 123 20.91 -4.32 0.20
CA LYS A 123 21.38 -5.52 -0.50
C LYS A 123 21.22 -6.78 0.37
N GLU A 124 21.44 -6.65 1.67
CA GLU A 124 21.28 -7.76 2.61
C GLU A 124 19.83 -8.18 2.75
N ALA A 125 18.92 -7.21 2.89
CA ALA A 125 17.49 -7.48 2.94
C ALA A 125 17.01 -8.17 1.67
N LYS A 126 17.51 -7.74 0.50
CA LYS A 126 17.17 -8.38 -0.78
C LYS A 126 17.61 -9.85 -0.82
N LYS A 127 18.79 -10.15 -0.29
CA LYS A 127 19.26 -11.53 -0.22
C LYS A 127 18.36 -12.40 0.65
N GLU A 128 17.90 -11.87 1.77
CA GLU A 128 17.01 -12.60 2.67
C GLU A 128 15.66 -12.92 2.01
N PHE A 129 15.16 -12.00 1.19
CA PHE A 129 13.87 -12.18 0.52
C PHE A 129 13.95 -12.89 -0.81
N SER A 130 15.11 -13.12 -1.36
CA SER A 130 15.27 -13.78 -2.67
C SER A 130 15.49 -15.27 -2.59
N LEU A 131 15.17 -15.88 -1.48
CA LEU A 131 15.30 -17.33 -1.27
C LEU A 131 14.30 -18.16 -2.10
#